data_1ac6c5a50c914940bc5ae98de87d3e79
#
_entry.id   1ac6c5a50c914940bc5ae98de87d3e79
#
_cell.length_a   1.000
_cell.length_b   1.000
_cell.length_c   1.000
_cell.angle_alpha   90.00
_cell.angle_beta   90.00
_cell.angle_gamma   90.00
#
_symmetry.space_group_name_H-M   'P 1'
#
loop_
_entity.id
_entity.type
_entity.pdbx_description
1 polymer ?
#
loop_
_entity_poly.entity_id
_entity_poly.type
_entity_poly.pdbx_seq_one_letter_code
_entity_poly.pdbx_strand_id
1 'polypeptide(L)'
;PYRGSKSRIAKWVISNLPSANTFVDLFAGGCAVTHAAMLSGKYNNFIANDLTQGPNIFMYALIGGFENMEGGITREQFNTIDNANIPSEEREAIKLLYSFGNNRTDYLWSNDIEEVKVPAERMLSAPSLHERRMEYKKFLRALIKYINKYKTNNINNKFECLQGLEGLERLERLRGLKNLECLRVSNLDYREVKIPENAVVYADPPYRNTRCTGYRDFSPQEFDELLSTVSFPVYVSERICPKDCVEISRKERMCSMAAKCNTPTIEKLFIQKRFV
;
A
#
# COMPACT_ATOMS: atom_id res chain seq x y z
N PRO A 1 6.69 0.64 1.89
CA PRO A 1 5.56 1.57 1.97
C PRO A 1 5.00 1.81 0.58
N TYR A 2 3.70 1.61 0.38
CA TYR A 2 3.02 1.86 -0.88
C TYR A 2 3.00 3.37 -1.16
N ARG A 3 3.46 3.79 -2.35
CA ARG A 3 3.47 5.21 -2.74
C ARG A 3 2.02 5.71 -2.83
N GLY A 4 1.72 6.82 -2.14
CA GLY A 4 0.33 7.34 -2.06
C GLY A 4 -0.52 6.69 -0.97
N SER A 5 0.00 5.73 -0.19
CA SER A 5 -0.77 5.03 0.85
C SER A 5 -1.44 5.99 1.83
N LYS A 6 -2.73 5.77 2.04
CA LYS A 6 -3.57 6.49 3.02
C LYS A 6 -3.48 5.90 4.45
N SER A 7 -2.57 4.95 4.73
CA SER A 7 -2.52 4.23 6.01
C SER A 7 -2.51 5.13 7.25
N ARG A 8 -1.87 6.31 7.17
CA ARG A 8 -1.81 7.28 8.27
C ARG A 8 -3.10 8.07 8.49
N ILE A 9 -3.97 8.14 7.49
CA ILE A 9 -5.21 8.92 7.53
C ILE A 9 -6.46 8.07 7.29
N ALA A 10 -6.33 6.78 7.03
CA ALA A 10 -7.44 5.89 6.71
C ALA A 10 -8.55 5.91 7.79
N LYS A 11 -8.17 5.91 9.07
CA LYS A 11 -9.14 6.03 10.17
C LYS A 11 -9.90 7.36 10.13
N TRP A 12 -9.22 8.45 9.79
CA TRP A 12 -9.86 9.76 9.62
C TRP A 12 -10.81 9.76 8.42
N VAL A 13 -10.42 9.18 7.29
CA VAL A 13 -11.32 9.02 6.14
C VAL A 13 -12.59 8.30 6.60
N ILE A 14 -12.47 7.11 7.18
CA ILE A 14 -13.61 6.30 7.61
C ILE A 14 -14.46 6.99 8.68
N SER A 15 -13.88 7.78 9.58
CA SER A 15 -14.66 8.53 10.60
C SER A 15 -15.59 9.59 9.99
N ASN A 16 -15.25 10.12 8.80
CA ASN A 16 -16.04 11.11 8.08
C ASN A 16 -17.05 10.51 7.09
N LEU A 17 -17.07 9.18 6.92
CA LEU A 17 -18.02 8.49 6.05
C LEU A 17 -19.21 7.97 6.87
N PRO A 18 -20.44 7.94 6.31
CA PRO A 18 -21.59 7.33 6.97
C PRO A 18 -21.44 5.80 7.10
N SER A 19 -22.29 5.19 7.91
CA SER A 19 -22.44 3.73 7.95
C SER A 19 -23.33 3.27 6.81
N ALA A 20 -23.06 2.06 6.29
CA ALA A 20 -23.87 1.42 5.24
C ALA A 20 -23.69 -0.10 5.30
N ASN A 21 -24.47 -0.84 4.51
CA ASN A 21 -24.26 -2.28 4.41
C ASN A 21 -22.98 -2.61 3.62
N THR A 22 -22.68 -1.84 2.57
CA THR A 22 -21.52 -2.09 1.70
C THR A 22 -20.62 -0.85 1.60
N PHE A 23 -19.32 -1.08 1.73
CA PHE A 23 -18.27 -0.10 1.44
C PHE A 23 -17.59 -0.45 0.12
N VAL A 24 -17.45 0.53 -0.78
CA VAL A 24 -16.78 0.38 -2.06
C VAL A 24 -15.59 1.33 -2.14
N ASP A 25 -14.40 0.79 -2.37
CA ASP A 25 -13.15 1.53 -2.59
C ASP A 25 -12.77 1.42 -4.06
N LEU A 26 -12.99 2.48 -4.84
CA LEU A 26 -12.82 2.46 -6.30
C LEU A 26 -11.35 2.50 -6.74
N PHE A 27 -10.46 3.05 -5.90
CA PHE A 27 -9.02 3.18 -6.15
C PHE A 27 -8.26 2.71 -4.92
N ALA A 28 -8.45 1.43 -4.58
CA ALA A 28 -8.03 0.88 -3.28
C ALA A 28 -6.51 0.85 -3.08
N GLY A 29 -5.72 0.86 -4.17
CA GLY A 29 -4.26 0.80 -4.10
C GLY A 29 -3.80 -0.38 -3.26
N GLY A 30 -3.10 -0.10 -2.14
CA GLY A 30 -2.71 -1.11 -1.15
C GLY A 30 -3.78 -1.40 -0.09
N CYS A 31 -5.05 -1.10 -0.34
CA CYS A 31 -6.22 -1.35 0.52
C CYS A 31 -6.15 -0.75 1.94
N ALA A 32 -5.44 0.35 2.12
CA ALA A 32 -5.31 0.95 3.45
C ALA A 32 -6.63 1.49 4.00
N VAL A 33 -7.48 2.07 3.14
CA VAL A 33 -8.80 2.60 3.52
C VAL A 33 -9.80 1.45 3.64
N THR A 34 -9.79 0.49 2.71
CA THR A 34 -10.57 -0.75 2.81
C THR A 34 -10.30 -1.47 4.14
N HIS A 35 -9.03 -1.64 4.53
CA HIS A 35 -8.64 -2.26 5.80
C HIS A 35 -9.21 -1.49 7.00
N ALA A 36 -9.11 -0.16 7.00
CA ALA A 36 -9.69 0.66 8.06
C ALA A 36 -11.23 0.56 8.10
N ALA A 37 -11.89 0.44 6.95
CA ALA A 37 -13.32 0.21 6.84
C ALA A 37 -13.72 -1.14 7.47
N MET A 38 -12.98 -2.22 7.16
CA MET A 38 -13.19 -3.56 7.74
C MET A 38 -13.08 -3.57 9.26
N LEU A 39 -12.17 -2.76 9.82
CA LEU A 39 -11.97 -2.65 11.28
C LEU A 39 -12.96 -1.71 11.97
N SER A 40 -13.72 -0.91 11.22
CA SER A 40 -14.55 0.17 11.78
C SER A 40 -15.88 -0.30 12.38
N GLY A 41 -16.36 -1.48 11.98
CA GLY A 41 -17.70 -1.97 12.32
C GLY A 41 -18.86 -1.21 11.64
N LYS A 42 -18.57 -0.28 10.71
CA LYS A 42 -19.58 0.53 10.01
C LYS A 42 -20.22 -0.20 8.82
N TYR A 43 -19.60 -1.27 8.32
CA TYR A 43 -19.94 -1.96 7.08
C TYR A 43 -19.87 -3.47 7.26
N ASN A 44 -20.71 -4.19 6.51
CA ASN A 44 -20.76 -5.66 6.53
C ASN A 44 -20.09 -6.27 5.29
N ASN A 45 -20.13 -5.57 4.15
CA ASN A 45 -19.56 -6.03 2.88
C ASN A 45 -18.58 -5.01 2.32
N PHE A 46 -17.56 -5.50 1.62
CA PHE A 46 -16.47 -4.67 1.10
C PHE A 46 -16.18 -5.02 -0.35
N ILE A 47 -16.01 -4.00 -1.18
CA ILE A 47 -15.54 -4.11 -2.55
C ILE A 47 -14.30 -3.23 -2.67
N ALA A 48 -13.15 -3.85 -2.94
CA ALA A 48 -11.90 -3.14 -3.19
C ALA A 48 -11.51 -3.32 -4.65
N ASN A 49 -11.52 -2.22 -5.40
CA ASN A 49 -11.13 -2.20 -6.80
C ASN A 49 -9.88 -1.34 -7.00
N ASP A 50 -9.01 -1.79 -7.88
CA ASP A 50 -7.86 -1.01 -8.36
C ASP A 50 -7.36 -1.58 -9.68
N LEU A 51 -6.91 -0.74 -10.63
CA LEU A 51 -6.27 -1.23 -11.86
C LEU A 51 -4.98 -2.02 -11.60
N THR A 52 -4.33 -1.77 -10.45
CA THR A 52 -3.13 -2.50 -10.03
C THR A 52 -3.49 -3.75 -9.23
N GLN A 53 -2.51 -4.63 -9.02
CA GLN A 53 -2.69 -5.88 -8.25
C GLN A 53 -2.77 -5.67 -6.72
N GLY A 54 -2.89 -4.44 -6.25
CA GLY A 54 -2.95 -4.14 -4.82
C GLY A 54 -4.04 -4.88 -4.06
N PRO A 55 -5.31 -4.87 -4.51
CA PRO A 55 -6.38 -5.61 -3.86
C PRO A 55 -6.17 -7.12 -3.82
N ASN A 56 -5.63 -7.71 -4.90
CA ASN A 56 -5.33 -9.14 -4.95
C ASN A 56 -4.20 -9.52 -3.97
N ILE A 57 -3.14 -8.70 -3.91
CA ILE A 57 -2.07 -8.87 -2.93
C ILE A 57 -2.62 -8.76 -1.50
N PHE A 58 -3.51 -7.81 -1.25
CA PHE A 58 -4.16 -7.63 0.05
C PHE A 58 -5.01 -8.84 0.43
N MET A 59 -5.87 -9.33 -0.48
CA MET A 59 -6.66 -10.54 -0.26
C MET A 59 -5.77 -11.76 -0.01
N TYR A 60 -4.72 -11.95 -0.82
CA TYR A 60 -3.77 -13.05 -0.64
C TYR A 60 -3.08 -13.01 0.73
N ALA A 61 -2.73 -11.80 1.21
CA ALA A 61 -2.19 -11.62 2.55
C ALA A 61 -3.20 -12.01 3.65
N LEU A 62 -4.47 -11.66 3.48
CA LEU A 62 -5.53 -11.97 4.45
C LEU A 62 -5.81 -13.45 4.61
N ILE A 63 -5.70 -14.23 3.53
CA ILE A 63 -5.88 -15.69 3.56
C ILE A 63 -4.62 -16.46 3.98
N GLY A 64 -3.56 -15.75 4.41
CA GLY A 64 -2.31 -16.38 4.85
C GLY A 64 -1.37 -16.79 3.70
N GLY A 65 -1.63 -16.34 2.48
CA GLY A 65 -0.87 -16.73 1.29
C GLY A 65 0.64 -16.44 1.37
N PHE A 66 1.06 -15.49 2.22
CA PHE A 66 2.47 -15.16 2.44
C PHE A 66 3.12 -15.91 3.62
N GLU A 67 2.45 -16.86 4.25
CA GLU A 67 3.00 -17.57 5.43
C GLU A 67 4.31 -18.31 5.13
N ASN A 68 4.44 -18.80 3.89
CA ASN A 68 5.61 -19.53 3.43
C ASN A 68 6.53 -18.69 2.51
N MET A 69 6.22 -17.38 2.33
CA MET A 69 7.05 -16.53 1.51
C MET A 69 8.42 -16.32 2.17
N GLU A 70 9.49 -16.70 1.46
CA GLU A 70 10.84 -16.44 1.92
C GLU A 70 11.14 -14.94 1.90
N GLY A 71 11.66 -14.41 3.00
CA GLY A 71 12.22 -13.06 3.06
C GLY A 71 13.60 -13.01 2.41
N GLY A 72 14.08 -11.80 2.15
CA GLY A 72 15.45 -11.59 1.66
C GLY A 72 15.64 -11.99 0.19
N ILE A 73 14.80 -11.47 -0.68
CA ILE A 73 14.90 -11.62 -2.14
C ILE A 73 16.16 -10.90 -2.64
N THR A 74 17.04 -11.61 -3.33
CA THR A 74 18.24 -11.05 -3.95
C THR A 74 17.90 -10.28 -5.23
N ARG A 75 18.81 -9.42 -5.69
CA ARG A 75 18.71 -8.74 -6.99
C ARG A 75 18.53 -9.71 -8.14
N GLU A 76 19.26 -10.83 -8.13
CA GLU A 76 19.16 -11.86 -9.15
C GLU A 76 17.76 -12.48 -9.17
N GLN A 77 17.25 -12.88 -8.00
CA GLN A 77 15.88 -13.39 -7.84
C GLN A 77 14.84 -12.36 -8.29
N PHE A 78 15.00 -11.10 -7.90
CA PHE A 78 14.10 -10.03 -8.32
C PHE A 78 14.08 -9.85 -9.85
N ASN A 79 15.25 -9.84 -10.49
CA ASN A 79 15.35 -9.64 -11.94
C ASN A 79 14.80 -10.83 -12.74
N THR A 80 14.75 -12.02 -12.14
CA THR A 80 14.23 -13.25 -12.78
C THR A 80 12.85 -13.67 -12.28
N ILE A 81 12.23 -12.84 -11.44
CA ILE A 81 10.99 -13.19 -10.72
C ILE A 81 9.83 -13.53 -11.66
N ASP A 82 9.78 -12.95 -12.85
CA ASP A 82 8.74 -13.22 -13.84
C ASP A 82 8.77 -14.68 -14.34
N ASN A 83 9.91 -15.33 -14.26
CA ASN A 83 10.10 -16.72 -14.62
C ASN A 83 9.96 -17.69 -13.43
N ALA A 84 9.76 -17.19 -12.23
CA ALA A 84 9.64 -18.01 -11.05
C ALA A 84 8.29 -18.76 -11.03
N ASN A 85 8.32 -20.04 -10.62
CA ASN A 85 7.13 -20.87 -10.45
C ASN A 85 6.51 -20.63 -9.06
N ILE A 86 5.97 -19.44 -8.86
CA ILE A 86 5.27 -18.99 -7.64
C ILE A 86 3.93 -18.37 -8.00
N PRO A 87 2.97 -18.25 -7.05
CA PRO A 87 1.70 -17.56 -7.27
C PRO A 87 1.88 -16.14 -7.84
N SER A 88 0.95 -15.71 -8.68
CA SER A 88 0.99 -14.37 -9.30
C SER A 88 0.99 -13.25 -8.27
N GLU A 89 0.22 -13.41 -7.19
CA GLU A 89 0.11 -12.45 -6.09
C GLU A 89 1.43 -12.31 -5.31
N GLU A 90 2.14 -13.42 -5.13
CA GLU A 90 3.45 -13.42 -4.49
C GLU A 90 4.48 -12.73 -5.37
N ARG A 91 4.50 -13.04 -6.66
CA ARG A 91 5.36 -12.38 -7.66
C ARG A 91 5.15 -10.87 -7.67
N GLU A 92 3.89 -10.43 -7.75
CA GLU A 92 3.54 -9.01 -7.75
C GLU A 92 3.87 -8.33 -6.40
N ALA A 93 3.70 -9.03 -5.28
CA ALA A 93 4.12 -8.54 -3.97
C ALA A 93 5.64 -8.36 -3.90
N ILE A 94 6.42 -9.31 -4.39
CA ILE A 94 7.89 -9.21 -4.45
C ILE A 94 8.29 -8.00 -5.31
N LYS A 95 7.73 -7.86 -6.52
CA LYS A 95 7.97 -6.69 -7.37
C LYS A 95 7.65 -5.37 -6.68
N LEU A 96 6.58 -5.32 -5.92
CA LEU A 96 6.17 -4.13 -5.20
C LEU A 96 7.08 -3.82 -4.01
N LEU A 97 7.38 -4.84 -3.18
CA LEU A 97 8.09 -4.66 -1.91
C LEU A 97 9.59 -4.45 -2.09
N TYR A 98 10.19 -5.12 -3.08
CA TYR A 98 11.63 -5.12 -3.34
C TYR A 98 12.04 -4.16 -4.46
N SER A 99 11.18 -3.23 -4.88
CA SER A 99 11.53 -2.20 -5.86
C SER A 99 11.66 -0.82 -5.26
N PHE A 100 12.57 -0.03 -5.84
CA PHE A 100 12.81 1.36 -5.43
C PHE A 100 11.57 2.23 -5.70
N GLY A 101 11.05 2.86 -4.66
CA GLY A 101 9.84 3.67 -4.77
C GLY A 101 8.59 2.89 -5.22
N ASN A 102 8.58 1.58 -5.08
CA ASN A 102 7.52 0.67 -5.53
C ASN A 102 7.25 0.74 -7.05
N ASN A 103 8.29 1.00 -7.86
CA ASN A 103 8.19 1.12 -9.31
C ASN A 103 8.12 -0.23 -10.05
N ARG A 104 8.33 -1.36 -9.34
CA ARG A 104 8.27 -2.74 -9.82
C ARG A 104 9.35 -3.14 -10.83
N THR A 105 10.32 -2.27 -11.09
CA THR A 105 11.38 -2.47 -12.08
C THR A 105 12.77 -2.38 -11.51
N ASP A 106 13.02 -1.40 -10.65
CA ASP A 106 14.35 -1.14 -10.13
C ASP A 106 14.49 -1.76 -8.74
N TYR A 107 15.41 -2.65 -8.56
CA TYR A 107 15.64 -3.32 -7.29
C TYR A 107 15.98 -2.34 -6.15
N LEU A 108 15.40 -2.59 -4.98
CA LEU A 108 15.36 -1.66 -3.85
C LEU A 108 16.74 -1.29 -3.27
N TRP A 109 17.66 -2.24 -3.23
CA TRP A 109 18.91 -2.07 -2.50
C TRP A 109 20.12 -1.96 -3.41
N SER A 110 21.13 -1.13 -3.01
CA SER A 110 22.46 -1.19 -3.59
C SER A 110 23.16 -2.51 -3.21
N ASN A 111 24.22 -2.87 -3.94
CA ASN A 111 24.92 -4.15 -3.71
C ASN A 111 25.40 -4.29 -2.26
N ASP A 112 25.96 -3.23 -1.67
CA ASP A 112 26.46 -3.28 -0.29
C ASP A 112 25.33 -3.41 0.74
N ILE A 113 24.19 -2.80 0.48
CA ILE A 113 23.00 -2.89 1.34
C ILE A 113 22.35 -4.27 1.19
N GLU A 114 22.30 -4.82 -0.03
CA GLU A 114 21.77 -6.16 -0.30
C GLU A 114 22.50 -7.22 0.51
N GLU A 115 23.86 -7.18 0.55
CA GLU A 115 24.67 -8.13 1.33
C GLU A 115 24.26 -8.17 2.82
N VAL A 116 23.77 -7.06 3.37
CA VAL A 116 23.32 -6.96 4.76
C VAL A 116 21.84 -7.32 4.91
N LYS A 117 20.98 -6.80 4.04
CA LYS A 117 19.52 -6.91 4.14
C LYS A 117 19.01 -8.32 3.87
N VAL A 118 19.53 -8.97 2.83
CA VAL A 118 19.08 -10.31 2.45
C VAL A 118 19.25 -11.31 3.60
N PRO A 119 20.43 -11.46 4.23
CA PRO A 119 20.56 -12.35 5.39
C PRO A 119 19.73 -11.93 6.59
N ALA A 120 19.53 -10.60 6.82
CA ALA A 120 18.71 -10.12 7.92
C ALA A 120 17.24 -10.54 7.77
N GLU A 121 16.66 -10.41 6.58
CA GLU A 121 15.28 -10.81 6.32
C GLU A 121 15.12 -12.33 6.33
N ARG A 122 16.08 -13.07 5.75
CA ARG A 122 16.08 -14.54 5.82
C ARG A 122 16.18 -15.06 7.25
N MET A 123 16.94 -14.38 8.10
CA MET A 123 16.99 -14.70 9.53
C MET A 123 15.62 -14.57 10.20
N LEU A 124 14.85 -13.54 9.84
CA LEU A 124 13.51 -13.30 10.42
C LEU A 124 12.46 -14.29 9.93
N SER A 125 12.55 -14.70 8.66
CA SER A 125 11.62 -15.65 8.04
C SER A 125 12.05 -17.12 8.19
N ALA A 126 13.25 -17.40 8.73
CA ALA A 126 13.78 -18.76 8.83
C ALA A 126 12.89 -19.67 9.69
N PRO A 127 12.45 -20.83 9.16
CA PRO A 127 11.53 -21.73 9.84
C PRO A 127 12.17 -22.46 11.02
N SER A 128 13.49 -22.64 11.02
CA SER A 128 14.20 -23.34 12.09
C SER A 128 15.24 -22.47 12.79
N LEU A 129 15.53 -22.80 14.05
CA LEU A 129 16.59 -22.16 14.82
C LEU A 129 17.97 -22.33 14.18
N HIS A 130 18.19 -23.46 13.50
CA HIS A 130 19.46 -23.73 12.81
C HIS A 130 19.65 -22.75 11.64
N GLU A 131 18.65 -22.63 10.75
CA GLU A 131 18.69 -21.71 9.62
C GLU A 131 18.80 -20.25 10.07
N ARG A 132 18.05 -19.87 11.11
CA ARG A 132 18.15 -18.55 11.73
C ARG A 132 19.56 -18.21 12.19
N ARG A 133 20.24 -19.16 12.83
CA ARG A 133 21.64 -18.99 13.27
C ARG A 133 22.61 -18.89 12.09
N MET A 134 22.36 -19.60 11.01
CA MET A 134 23.20 -19.53 9.81
C MET A 134 23.06 -18.15 9.14
N GLU A 135 21.85 -17.68 8.94
CA GLU A 135 21.59 -16.35 8.36
C GLU A 135 22.10 -15.23 9.28
N TYR A 136 21.94 -15.35 10.60
CA TYR A 136 22.52 -14.41 11.57
C TYR A 136 24.04 -14.26 11.43
N LYS A 137 24.76 -15.36 11.24
CA LYS A 137 26.22 -15.31 11.01
C LYS A 137 26.58 -14.60 9.72
N LYS A 138 25.80 -14.82 8.63
CA LYS A 138 25.99 -14.11 7.36
C LYS A 138 25.71 -12.60 7.54
N PHE A 139 24.62 -12.27 8.19
CA PHE A 139 24.23 -10.89 8.52
C PHE A 139 25.33 -10.17 9.29
N LEU A 140 25.85 -10.75 10.37
CA LEU A 140 26.91 -10.11 11.17
C LEU A 140 28.18 -9.86 10.36
N ARG A 141 28.61 -10.82 9.54
CA ARG A 141 29.80 -10.65 8.69
C ARG A 141 29.61 -9.51 7.67
N ALA A 142 28.47 -9.47 7.01
CA ALA A 142 28.13 -8.43 6.05
C ALA A 142 28.02 -7.05 6.73
N LEU A 143 27.40 -6.98 7.90
CA LEU A 143 27.26 -5.75 8.67
C LEU A 143 28.64 -5.20 9.11
N ILE A 144 29.54 -6.05 9.59
CA ILE A 144 30.91 -5.64 9.97
C ILE A 144 31.67 -5.13 8.74
N LYS A 145 31.58 -5.83 7.60
CA LYS A 145 32.17 -5.40 6.33
C LYS A 145 31.65 -4.03 5.91
N TYR A 146 30.33 -3.82 5.97
CA TYR A 146 29.66 -2.57 5.64
C TYR A 146 30.13 -1.41 6.54
N ILE A 147 30.15 -1.62 7.87
CA ILE A 147 30.60 -0.61 8.85
C ILE A 147 32.05 -0.22 8.60
N ASN A 148 32.94 -1.19 8.36
CA ASN A 148 34.35 -0.96 8.13
C ASN A 148 34.59 -0.20 6.81
N LYS A 149 33.84 -0.52 5.75
CA LYS A 149 33.93 0.13 4.44
C LYS A 149 33.59 1.61 4.51
N TYR A 150 32.53 1.94 5.23
CA TYR A 150 32.01 3.33 5.25
C TYR A 150 32.52 4.16 6.43
N LYS A 151 33.33 3.58 7.37
CA LYS A 151 33.88 4.25 8.56
C LYS A 151 32.84 5.14 9.28
N THR A 152 31.59 4.71 9.32
CA THR A 152 30.50 5.54 9.81
C THR A 152 30.55 5.60 11.34
N ASN A 153 31.03 6.71 11.88
CA ASN A 153 30.90 7.03 13.31
C ASN A 153 29.49 7.49 13.69
N ASN A 154 28.61 7.66 12.70
CA ASN A 154 27.23 8.09 12.92
C ASN A 154 26.35 6.87 13.17
N ILE A 155 25.85 6.75 14.41
CA ILE A 155 24.95 5.67 14.83
C ILE A 155 23.69 5.60 13.94
N ASN A 156 23.17 6.72 13.46
CA ASN A 156 21.98 6.76 12.60
C ASN A 156 22.21 6.00 11.28
N ASN A 157 23.36 6.14 10.64
CA ASN A 157 23.67 5.39 9.42
C ASN A 157 23.87 3.89 9.69
N LYS A 158 24.24 3.50 10.92
CA LYS A 158 24.35 2.07 11.32
C LYS A 158 22.98 1.39 11.41
N PHE A 159 21.92 2.15 11.74
CA PHE A 159 20.56 1.63 11.86
C PHE A 159 19.74 1.76 10.56
N GLU A 160 20.15 2.55 9.58
CA GLU A 160 19.47 2.61 8.27
C GLU A 160 19.41 1.24 7.58
N CYS A 161 20.43 0.41 7.74
CA CYS A 161 20.43 -0.94 7.23
C CYS A 161 19.42 -1.87 7.94
N LEU A 162 18.93 -1.51 9.12
CA LEU A 162 17.88 -2.25 9.84
C LEU A 162 16.48 -1.67 9.61
N GLN A 163 16.37 -0.47 9.06
CA GLN A 163 15.09 0.09 8.66
C GLN A 163 14.47 -0.76 7.53
N GLY A 164 13.18 -1.02 7.64
CA GLY A 164 12.45 -1.84 6.65
C GLY A 164 12.13 -3.27 7.14
N LEU A 165 12.70 -3.72 8.27
CA LEU A 165 12.25 -4.95 8.93
C LEU A 165 10.82 -4.82 9.48
N GLU A 166 10.32 -3.59 9.65
CA GLU A 166 8.94 -3.27 10.04
C GLU A 166 7.87 -3.76 9.04
N GLY A 167 8.27 -4.11 7.81
CA GLY A 167 7.35 -4.64 6.80
C GLY A 167 6.70 -5.96 7.20
N LEU A 168 7.43 -6.83 7.88
CA LEU A 168 6.94 -8.13 8.36
C LEU A 168 5.93 -7.97 9.52
N GLU A 169 6.14 -7.02 10.44
CA GLU A 169 5.17 -6.73 11.51
C GLU A 169 3.82 -6.24 10.98
N ARG A 170 3.79 -5.61 9.80
CA ARG A 170 2.55 -5.14 9.18
C ARG A 170 1.70 -6.28 8.65
N LEU A 171 2.31 -7.37 8.16
CA LEU A 171 1.60 -8.57 7.73
C LEU A 171 0.92 -9.27 8.91
N GLU A 172 1.54 -9.29 10.10
CA GLU A 172 0.94 -9.87 11.30
C GLU A 172 -0.33 -9.14 11.75
N ARG A 173 -0.42 -7.83 11.53
CA ARG A 173 -1.63 -7.04 11.85
C ARG A 173 -2.83 -7.40 10.98
N LEU A 174 -2.62 -8.03 9.82
CA LEU A 174 -3.70 -8.49 8.94
C LEU A 174 -4.34 -9.79 9.44
N ARG A 175 -3.64 -10.58 10.25
CA ARG A 175 -4.11 -11.89 10.77
C ARG A 175 -5.33 -11.80 11.69
N GLY A 176 -5.69 -10.62 12.18
CA GLY A 176 -6.82 -10.40 13.10
C GLY A 176 -8.18 -10.14 12.43
N LEU A 177 -8.24 -10.06 11.11
CA LEU A 177 -9.48 -9.77 10.40
C LEU A 177 -10.39 -11.00 10.36
N LYS A 178 -11.61 -10.84 10.88
CA LYS A 178 -12.72 -11.78 10.74
C LYS A 178 -13.56 -11.37 9.52
N ASN A 179 -14.27 -12.33 8.90
CA ASN A 179 -15.21 -12.10 7.80
C ASN A 179 -14.56 -11.80 6.44
N LEU A 180 -13.55 -12.57 6.02
CA LEU A 180 -12.93 -12.46 4.69
C LEU A 180 -13.93 -12.75 3.55
N GLU A 181 -14.96 -13.54 3.82
CA GLU A 181 -16.03 -13.87 2.86
C GLU A 181 -16.82 -12.63 2.38
N CYS A 182 -16.78 -11.55 3.15
CA CYS A 182 -17.45 -10.29 2.84
C CYS A 182 -16.61 -9.34 1.99
N LEU A 183 -15.34 -9.67 1.68
CA LEU A 183 -14.46 -8.87 0.83
C LEU A 183 -14.43 -9.42 -0.58
N ARG A 184 -14.76 -8.56 -1.55
CA ARG A 184 -14.57 -8.81 -2.99
C ARG A 184 -13.48 -7.89 -3.51
N VAL A 185 -12.58 -8.44 -4.34
CA VAL A 185 -11.51 -7.67 -4.99
C VAL A 185 -11.67 -7.72 -6.50
N SER A 186 -11.29 -6.65 -7.19
CA SER A 186 -11.32 -6.56 -8.65
C SER A 186 -10.21 -5.68 -9.19
N ASN A 187 -9.87 -5.89 -10.48
CA ASN A 187 -8.90 -5.08 -11.22
C ASN A 187 -9.58 -4.47 -12.46
N LEU A 188 -10.72 -3.83 -12.24
CA LEU A 188 -11.52 -3.20 -13.28
C LEU A 188 -11.18 -1.72 -13.40
N ASP A 189 -11.50 -1.13 -14.56
CA ASP A 189 -11.64 0.31 -14.63
C ASP A 189 -12.71 0.76 -13.63
N TYR A 190 -12.48 1.88 -12.95
CA TYR A 190 -13.40 2.39 -11.91
C TYR A 190 -14.83 2.63 -12.45
N ARG A 191 -14.98 2.84 -13.75
CA ARG A 191 -16.27 3.04 -14.46
C ARG A 191 -17.06 1.75 -14.61
N GLU A 192 -16.39 0.59 -14.56
CA GLU A 192 -16.98 -0.74 -14.75
C GLU A 192 -17.38 -1.40 -13.44
N VAL A 193 -16.98 -0.82 -12.30
CA VAL A 193 -17.30 -1.37 -10.98
C VAL A 193 -18.80 -1.28 -10.72
N LYS A 194 -19.44 -2.43 -10.50
CA LYS A 194 -20.86 -2.50 -10.14
C LYS A 194 -21.04 -2.05 -8.69
N ILE A 195 -21.72 -0.93 -8.50
CA ILE A 195 -22.01 -0.36 -7.19
C ILE A 195 -23.33 -0.91 -6.67
N PRO A 196 -23.36 -1.60 -5.51
CA PRO A 196 -24.61 -2.03 -4.88
C PRO A 196 -25.46 -0.84 -4.42
N GLU A 197 -26.78 -1.05 -4.36
CA GLU A 197 -27.70 -0.04 -3.80
C GLU A 197 -27.32 0.27 -2.35
N ASN A 198 -27.44 1.53 -1.97
CA ASN A 198 -27.13 2.03 -0.62
C ASN A 198 -25.68 1.74 -0.15
N ALA A 199 -24.74 1.59 -1.07
CA ALA A 199 -23.33 1.50 -0.74
C ALA A 199 -22.74 2.88 -0.44
N VAL A 200 -21.76 2.94 0.47
CA VAL A 200 -20.84 4.07 0.59
C VAL A 200 -19.69 3.88 -0.39
N VAL A 201 -19.54 4.80 -1.33
CA VAL A 201 -18.50 4.76 -2.35
C VAL A 201 -17.40 5.76 -1.99
N TYR A 202 -16.18 5.27 -1.88
CA TYR A 202 -14.98 6.07 -1.66
C TYR A 202 -14.07 6.01 -2.88
N ALA A 203 -13.46 7.13 -3.23
CA ALA A 203 -12.51 7.24 -4.33
C ALA A 203 -11.27 8.04 -3.89
N ASP A 204 -10.08 7.47 -4.14
CA ASP A 204 -8.78 8.12 -3.99
C ASP A 204 -8.05 8.10 -5.35
N PRO A 205 -8.55 8.84 -6.36
CA PRO A 205 -7.99 8.82 -7.69
C PRO A 205 -6.56 9.38 -7.71
N PRO A 206 -5.78 9.15 -8.78
CA PRO A 206 -4.54 9.85 -9.02
C PRO A 206 -4.75 11.36 -8.92
N TYR A 207 -4.04 12.03 -8.01
CA TYR A 207 -4.23 13.46 -7.77
C TYR A 207 -3.88 14.30 -9.00
N ARG A 208 -4.68 15.30 -9.24
CA ARG A 208 -4.47 16.28 -10.31
C ARG A 208 -3.07 16.86 -10.20
N ASN A 209 -2.39 17.01 -11.34
CA ASN A 209 -1.00 17.49 -11.42
C ASN A 209 0.07 16.56 -10.80
N THR A 210 -0.25 15.28 -10.54
CA THR A 210 0.74 14.28 -10.13
C THR A 210 0.96 13.23 -11.22
N ARG A 211 2.24 12.85 -11.44
CA ARG A 211 2.56 11.72 -12.32
C ARG A 211 2.42 10.42 -11.53
N CYS A 212 1.46 9.59 -11.91
CA CYS A 212 1.29 8.25 -11.36
C CYS A 212 1.60 7.19 -12.41
N THR A 213 2.56 6.32 -12.14
CA THR A 213 3.03 5.29 -13.08
C THR A 213 2.00 4.19 -13.33
N GLY A 214 1.09 3.92 -12.39
CA GLY A 214 0.07 2.86 -12.51
C GLY A 214 -1.23 3.27 -13.19
N TYR A 215 -1.44 4.58 -13.47
CA TYR A 215 -2.70 5.13 -14.00
C TYR A 215 -2.43 6.11 -15.14
N ARG A 216 -1.69 5.65 -16.16
CA ARG A 216 -1.25 6.52 -17.27
C ARG A 216 -2.41 7.15 -18.02
N ASP A 217 -3.54 6.46 -18.10
CA ASP A 217 -4.72 6.84 -18.87
C ASP A 217 -5.85 7.44 -18.01
N PHE A 218 -5.56 7.74 -16.72
CA PHE A 218 -6.54 8.39 -15.86
C PHE A 218 -6.76 9.84 -16.28
N SER A 219 -8.01 10.18 -16.60
CA SER A 219 -8.46 11.52 -16.95
C SER A 219 -9.25 12.14 -15.78
N PRO A 220 -8.76 13.23 -15.16
CA PRO A 220 -9.53 13.96 -14.16
C PRO A 220 -10.86 14.52 -14.69
N GLN A 221 -10.93 14.83 -15.98
CA GLN A 221 -12.13 15.33 -16.64
C GLN A 221 -13.20 14.23 -16.74
N GLU A 222 -12.83 13.02 -17.19
CA GLU A 222 -13.73 11.87 -17.23
C GLU A 222 -14.22 11.46 -15.84
N PHE A 223 -13.35 11.59 -14.83
CA PHE A 223 -13.75 11.34 -13.44
C PHE A 223 -14.76 12.39 -12.95
N ASP A 224 -14.56 13.69 -13.27
CA ASP A 224 -15.54 14.75 -12.97
C ASP A 224 -16.89 14.49 -13.68
N GLU A 225 -16.87 14.01 -14.92
CA GLU A 225 -18.08 13.62 -15.66
C GLU A 225 -18.79 12.45 -14.97
N LEU A 226 -18.07 11.42 -14.56
CA LEU A 226 -18.64 10.33 -13.77
C LEU A 226 -19.31 10.86 -12.49
N LEU A 227 -18.61 11.69 -11.71
CA LEU A 227 -19.17 12.29 -10.50
C LEU A 227 -20.46 13.07 -10.78
N SER A 228 -20.59 13.69 -11.97
CA SER A 228 -21.77 14.46 -12.35
C SER A 228 -22.97 13.58 -12.72
N THR A 229 -22.75 12.35 -13.19
CA THR A 229 -23.78 11.47 -13.76
C THR A 229 -24.28 10.39 -12.80
N VAL A 230 -23.45 9.89 -11.86
CA VAL A 230 -23.85 8.83 -10.94
C VAL A 230 -24.97 9.25 -10.00
N SER A 231 -25.89 8.34 -9.69
CA SER A 231 -27.07 8.58 -8.85
C SER A 231 -26.82 8.33 -7.34
N PHE A 232 -25.58 8.09 -6.94
CA PHE A 232 -25.17 7.79 -5.57
C PHE A 232 -24.03 8.72 -5.11
N PRO A 233 -23.88 8.97 -3.79
CA PRO A 233 -22.80 9.79 -3.28
C PRO A 233 -21.44 9.08 -3.41
N VAL A 234 -20.42 9.82 -3.89
CA VAL A 234 -19.02 9.41 -3.93
C VAL A 234 -18.20 10.33 -3.05
N TYR A 235 -17.51 9.77 -2.09
CA TYR A 235 -16.60 10.49 -1.19
C TYR A 235 -15.19 10.47 -1.79
N VAL A 236 -14.66 11.63 -2.13
CA VAL A 236 -13.42 11.76 -2.90
C VAL A 236 -12.31 12.36 -2.05
N SER A 237 -11.19 11.64 -1.93
CA SER A 237 -9.93 12.22 -1.44
C SER A 237 -9.19 12.92 -2.58
N GLU A 238 -8.90 14.21 -2.42
CA GLU A 238 -8.15 15.00 -3.40
C GLU A 238 -7.60 16.27 -2.72
N ARG A 239 -6.66 16.93 -3.33
CA ARG A 239 -6.15 18.25 -2.89
C ARG A 239 -6.92 19.41 -3.51
N ILE A 240 -7.35 19.25 -4.74
CA ILE A 240 -8.10 20.20 -5.52
C ILE A 240 -9.54 19.73 -5.59
N CYS A 241 -10.50 20.62 -5.30
CA CYS A 241 -11.92 20.30 -5.33
C CYS A 241 -12.33 19.80 -6.72
N PRO A 242 -12.91 18.58 -6.85
CA PRO A 242 -13.51 18.13 -8.09
C PRO A 242 -14.67 19.04 -8.50
N LYS A 243 -14.99 19.03 -9.80
CA LYS A 243 -16.10 19.82 -10.31
C LYS A 243 -17.41 19.43 -9.61
N ASP A 244 -18.22 20.42 -9.29
CA ASP A 244 -19.53 20.27 -8.63
C ASP A 244 -19.51 19.51 -7.29
N CYS A 245 -18.35 19.50 -6.63
CA CYS A 245 -18.17 18.96 -5.29
C CYS A 245 -18.02 20.06 -4.23
N VAL A 246 -18.15 19.67 -2.97
CA VAL A 246 -17.91 20.51 -1.80
C VAL A 246 -17.01 19.78 -0.82
N GLU A 247 -16.13 20.52 -0.15
CA GLU A 247 -15.28 19.99 0.91
C GLU A 247 -16.10 19.72 2.18
N ILE A 248 -16.04 18.50 2.68
CA ILE A 248 -16.73 18.08 3.91
C ILE A 248 -15.78 17.90 5.09
N SER A 249 -14.50 17.67 4.83
CA SER A 249 -13.49 17.52 5.89
C SER A 249 -12.09 17.76 5.35
N ARG A 250 -11.17 18.19 6.24
CA ARG A 250 -9.73 18.31 5.93
C ARG A 250 -8.87 17.84 7.08
N LYS A 251 -7.68 17.37 6.76
CA LYS A 251 -6.67 16.94 7.72
C LYS A 251 -5.27 17.38 7.30
N GLU A 252 -4.57 18.01 8.20
CA GLU A 252 -3.16 18.32 8.02
C GLU A 252 -2.29 17.07 8.24
N ARG A 253 -1.28 16.92 7.39
CA ARG A 253 -0.32 15.82 7.43
C ARG A 253 1.09 16.34 7.23
N MET A 254 2.00 15.99 8.14
CA MET A 254 3.43 16.24 7.92
C MET A 254 3.97 15.32 6.83
N CYS A 255 4.64 15.88 5.83
CA CYS A 255 5.25 15.11 4.75
C CYS A 255 6.57 14.50 5.23
N SER A 256 6.68 13.17 5.29
CA SER A 256 7.88 12.46 5.76
C SER A 256 8.93 12.20 4.67
N MET A 257 8.66 12.54 3.41
CA MET A 257 9.55 12.22 2.28
C MET A 257 10.43 13.35 1.80
N ALA A 258 10.27 14.57 2.30
CA ALA A 258 11.12 15.69 1.94
C ALA A 258 11.95 16.11 3.16
N ALA A 259 13.20 15.69 3.21
CA ALA A 259 14.16 16.03 4.27
C ALA A 259 14.42 17.55 4.45
N LYS A 260 13.76 18.42 3.69
CA LYS A 260 13.91 19.89 3.72
C LYS A 260 12.58 20.67 3.64
N CYS A 261 11.41 20.05 3.63
CA CYS A 261 10.15 20.77 3.52
C CYS A 261 9.26 20.48 4.72
N ASN A 262 9.25 21.37 5.71
CA ASN A 262 8.36 21.35 6.87
C ASN A 262 6.94 21.85 6.55
N THR A 263 6.54 21.93 5.28
CA THR A 263 5.19 22.35 4.91
C THR A 263 4.20 21.20 5.11
N PRO A 264 3.18 21.38 5.95
CA PRO A 264 2.14 20.39 6.10
C PRO A 264 1.37 20.21 4.77
N THR A 265 1.11 18.98 4.40
CA THR A 265 0.22 18.66 3.28
C THR A 265 -1.19 18.55 3.82
N ILE A 266 -2.15 19.21 3.18
CA ILE A 266 -3.57 19.13 3.56
C ILE A 266 -4.21 18.05 2.67
N GLU A 267 -4.77 17.05 3.31
CA GLU A 267 -5.64 16.05 2.69
C GLU A 267 -7.09 16.51 2.90
N LYS A 268 -7.90 16.46 1.85
CA LYS A 268 -9.28 16.92 1.87
C LYS A 268 -10.21 15.80 1.42
N LEU A 269 -11.42 15.83 1.93
CA LEU A 269 -12.50 14.92 1.55
C LEU A 269 -13.64 15.74 0.97
N PHE A 270 -14.13 15.32 -0.17
CA PHE A 270 -15.19 15.99 -0.93
C PHE A 270 -16.36 15.07 -1.18
N ILE A 271 -17.53 15.64 -1.44
CA ILE A 271 -18.73 14.97 -1.93
C ILE A 271 -19.41 15.85 -2.99
N GLN A 272 -20.18 15.27 -3.88
CA GLN A 272 -20.97 16.04 -4.86
C GLN A 272 -22.02 16.91 -4.14
N LYS A 273 -22.16 18.18 -4.54
CA LYS A 273 -23.07 19.16 -3.92
C LYS A 273 -24.52 18.70 -3.81
N ARG A 274 -24.99 17.87 -4.77
CA ARG A 274 -26.37 17.36 -4.79
C ARG A 274 -26.69 16.32 -3.72
N PHE A 275 -25.68 15.85 -2.96
CA PHE A 275 -25.83 14.87 -1.90
C PHE A 275 -25.51 15.41 -0.49
N VAL A 276 -25.39 16.74 -0.35
CA VAL A 276 -25.16 17.43 0.92
C VAL A 276 -26.44 17.84 1.59
#